data_d5c66a9afe1fc3cc442d81f82cc60e04
#
_entry.id   d5c66a9afe1fc3cc442d81f82cc60e04
#
_cell.length_a   1.000
_cell.length_b   1.000
_cell.length_c   1.000
_cell.angle_alpha   90.00
_cell.angle_beta   90.00
_cell.angle_gamma   90.00
#
_symmetry.space_group_name_H-M   'P 1'
#
loop_
_entity.id
_entity.type
_entity.pdbx_description
1 polymer ?
#
loop_
_entity_poly.entity_id
_entity_poly.type
_entity_poly.pdbx_seq_one_letter_code
_entity_poly.pdbx_strand_id
1 'polypeptide(L)'
;GDAKRRISIDIPWYGGGMSYGSVSLNVMMSRARAYTKWNSYMSTGEGGYPIELMECKENVITQVATGYFGVEEETIQAAPMIEFKYAQGAKPGLGGHLLAAKAGEEVAKLRGSVPFVSLFSPFPFHSTYSVEDHSKHLDWIETINPTALLAVKVSTPHDVDMVAIGSYYAGAHIIHLDG
;
A
#
# COMPACT_ATOMS: atom_id res chain seq x y z
N GLY A 1 7.51 -21.36 -4.97
CA GLY A 1 6.57 -20.25 -5.15
C GLY A 1 5.36 -20.69 -5.94
N ASP A 2 4.20 -20.17 -5.59
CA ASP A 2 2.96 -20.51 -6.27
C ASP A 2 3.00 -20.01 -7.72
N ALA A 3 2.97 -20.92 -8.68
CA ALA A 3 3.01 -20.61 -10.11
C ALA A 3 1.74 -19.89 -10.62
N LYS A 4 0.71 -19.78 -9.79
CA LYS A 4 -0.58 -19.19 -10.18
C LYS A 4 -0.61 -17.66 -10.05
N ARG A 5 0.27 -17.07 -9.24
CA ARG A 5 0.32 -15.63 -9.00
C ARG A 5 1.60 -15.05 -9.59
N ARG A 6 1.50 -14.41 -10.74
CA ARG A 6 2.64 -13.82 -11.44
C ARG A 6 2.28 -12.47 -12.01
N ILE A 7 3.21 -11.55 -11.92
CA ILE A 7 3.22 -10.30 -12.68
C ILE A 7 4.47 -10.28 -13.56
N SER A 8 4.41 -9.51 -14.63
CA SER A 8 5.56 -9.23 -15.49
C SER A 8 5.81 -7.74 -15.52
N ILE A 9 7.08 -7.37 -15.48
CA ILE A 9 7.54 -5.99 -15.64
C ILE A 9 8.57 -5.93 -16.76
N ASP A 10 8.47 -4.93 -17.62
CA ASP A 10 9.42 -4.76 -18.73
C ASP A 10 10.63 -3.89 -18.32
N ILE A 11 10.50 -3.18 -17.20
CA ILE A 11 11.56 -2.34 -16.64
C ILE A 11 11.83 -2.74 -15.18
N PRO A 12 13.08 -2.73 -14.70
CA PRO A 12 13.46 -3.28 -13.40
C PRO A 12 13.17 -2.31 -12.22
N TRP A 13 12.14 -1.50 -12.30
CA TRP A 13 11.69 -0.60 -11.24
C TRP A 13 10.18 -0.42 -11.29
N TYR A 14 9.61 0.01 -10.16
CA TYR A 14 8.21 0.41 -10.03
C TYR A 14 8.09 1.70 -9.22
N GLY A 15 6.93 2.34 -9.29
CA GLY A 15 6.66 3.60 -8.60
C GLY A 15 6.29 3.40 -7.15
N GLY A 16 7.18 3.78 -6.25
CA GLY A 16 6.91 3.78 -4.80
C GLY A 16 5.68 4.58 -4.42
N GLY A 17 5.09 4.29 -3.25
CA GLY A 17 3.87 4.91 -2.77
C GLY A 17 3.99 6.43 -2.55
N MET A 18 3.14 7.18 -3.21
CA MET A 18 2.97 8.63 -3.03
C MET A 18 1.48 8.90 -2.90
N SER A 19 1.02 9.17 -1.67
CA SER A 19 -0.40 9.28 -1.36
C SER A 19 -1.06 10.51 -1.96
N TYR A 20 -2.35 10.41 -2.28
CA TYR A 20 -3.18 11.58 -2.56
C TYR A 20 -3.16 12.54 -1.36
N GLY A 21 -2.91 13.81 -1.65
CA GLY A 21 -2.65 14.83 -0.62
C GLY A 21 -1.17 15.08 -0.34
N SER A 22 -0.27 14.12 -0.61
CA SER A 22 1.17 14.40 -0.75
C SER A 22 1.50 14.83 -2.18
N VAL A 23 0.82 14.26 -3.15
CA VAL A 23 0.82 14.68 -4.56
C VAL A 23 -0.62 14.89 -5.04
N SER A 24 -0.79 15.63 -6.14
CA SER A 24 -2.10 15.87 -6.74
C SER A 24 -2.60 14.64 -7.53
N LEU A 25 -3.91 14.63 -7.82
CA LEU A 25 -4.51 13.61 -8.68
C LEU A 25 -3.82 13.57 -10.06
N ASN A 26 -3.51 14.74 -10.63
CA ASN A 26 -2.82 14.81 -11.93
C ASN A 26 -1.46 14.12 -11.92
N VAL A 27 -0.70 14.24 -10.81
CA VAL A 27 0.57 13.54 -10.65
C VAL A 27 0.35 12.03 -10.53
N MET A 28 -0.64 11.59 -9.75
CA MET A 28 -0.95 10.17 -9.63
C MET A 28 -1.35 9.56 -10.98
N MET A 29 -2.25 10.23 -11.72
CA MET A 29 -2.69 9.79 -13.04
C MET A 29 -1.56 9.75 -14.06
N SER A 30 -0.69 10.77 -14.06
CA SER A 30 0.48 10.80 -14.94
C SER A 30 1.42 9.63 -14.67
N ARG A 31 1.64 9.32 -13.39
CA ARG A 31 2.43 8.16 -12.97
C ARG A 31 1.76 6.86 -13.41
N ALA A 32 0.47 6.68 -13.13
CA ALA A 32 -0.26 5.46 -13.50
C ALA A 32 -0.17 5.19 -15.01
N ARG A 33 -0.44 6.20 -15.83
CA ARG A 33 -0.33 6.10 -17.30
C ARG A 33 1.09 5.80 -17.77
N ALA A 34 2.10 6.42 -17.15
CA ALA A 34 3.50 6.15 -17.48
C ALA A 34 3.88 4.69 -17.17
N TYR A 35 3.54 4.20 -15.97
CA TYR A 35 3.83 2.82 -15.59
C TYR A 35 3.03 1.79 -16.40
N THR A 36 1.78 2.10 -16.75
CA THR A 36 1.00 1.26 -17.69
C THR A 36 1.67 1.18 -19.05
N LYS A 37 2.15 2.31 -19.58
CA LYS A 37 2.83 2.34 -20.89
C LYS A 37 4.12 1.49 -20.92
N TRP A 38 4.84 1.43 -19.79
CA TRP A 38 6.10 0.71 -19.66
C TRP A 38 5.94 -0.67 -19.03
N ASN A 39 4.70 -1.17 -18.94
CA ASN A 39 4.37 -2.44 -18.30
C ASN A 39 5.09 -2.62 -16.97
N SER A 40 4.89 -1.67 -16.07
CA SER A 40 5.36 -1.71 -14.69
C SER A 40 4.24 -1.26 -13.76
N TYR A 41 4.53 -1.02 -12.50
CA TYR A 41 3.52 -0.77 -11.46
C TYR A 41 3.81 0.53 -10.71
N MET A 42 2.75 1.16 -10.18
CA MET A 42 2.87 2.22 -9.20
C MET A 42 2.00 1.92 -7.97
N SER A 43 2.49 2.27 -6.80
CA SER A 43 1.70 2.17 -5.57
C SER A 43 0.91 3.47 -5.33
N THR A 44 -0.33 3.30 -4.82
CA THR A 44 -1.20 4.41 -4.41
C THR A 44 -0.63 5.19 -3.22
N GLY A 45 0.21 4.56 -2.40
CA GLY A 45 0.54 5.08 -1.07
C GLY A 45 -0.63 4.91 -0.09
N GLU A 46 -0.46 5.42 1.12
CA GLU A 46 -1.32 5.15 2.28
C GLU A 46 -2.63 5.96 2.35
N GLY A 47 -2.92 6.79 1.39
CA GLY A 47 -4.02 7.76 1.44
C GLY A 47 -5.34 7.33 0.81
N GLY A 48 -5.47 6.08 0.43
CA GLY A 48 -6.62 5.56 -0.32
C GLY A 48 -6.39 5.53 -1.83
N TYR A 49 -7.40 5.07 -2.57
CA TYR A 49 -7.34 4.82 -4.01
C TYR A 49 -8.28 5.79 -4.74
N PRO A 50 -7.78 6.85 -5.40
CA PRO A 50 -8.62 7.68 -6.26
C PRO A 50 -9.28 6.85 -7.36
N ILE A 51 -10.60 7.01 -7.53
CA ILE A 51 -11.38 6.17 -8.47
C ILE A 51 -10.90 6.31 -9.91
N GLU A 52 -10.32 7.44 -10.26
CA GLU A 52 -9.76 7.70 -11.59
C GLU A 52 -8.63 6.74 -11.94
N LEU A 53 -7.92 6.20 -10.96
CA LEU A 53 -6.86 5.21 -11.18
C LEU A 53 -7.40 3.88 -11.70
N MET A 54 -8.72 3.64 -11.65
CA MET A 54 -9.33 2.43 -12.20
C MET A 54 -9.11 2.27 -13.71
N GLU A 55 -8.84 3.34 -14.44
CA GLU A 55 -8.46 3.24 -15.87
C GLU A 55 -7.12 2.52 -16.07
N CYS A 56 -6.27 2.49 -15.03
CA CYS A 56 -4.95 1.85 -15.03
C CYS A 56 -4.83 0.72 -13.99
N LYS A 57 -5.94 0.18 -13.50
CA LYS A 57 -6.00 -0.74 -12.36
C LYS A 57 -5.05 -1.93 -12.46
N GLU A 58 -4.80 -2.43 -13.65
CA GLU A 58 -3.90 -3.56 -13.90
C GLU A 58 -2.42 -3.26 -13.55
N ASN A 59 -2.08 -1.97 -13.41
CA ASN A 59 -0.72 -1.50 -13.10
C ASN A 59 -0.65 -0.68 -11.80
N VAL A 60 -1.71 -0.72 -10.99
CA VAL A 60 -1.78 0.02 -9.72
C VAL A 60 -1.78 -0.95 -8.55
N ILE A 61 -0.82 -0.76 -7.65
CA ILE A 61 -0.70 -1.48 -6.38
C ILE A 61 -1.53 -0.72 -5.35
N THR A 62 -2.48 -1.38 -4.71
CA THR A 62 -3.24 -0.82 -3.60
C THR A 62 -2.45 -0.99 -2.31
N GLN A 63 -2.15 0.12 -1.63
CA GLN A 63 -1.43 0.08 -0.36
C GLN A 63 -2.39 0.18 0.82
N VAL A 64 -2.21 -0.70 1.79
CA VAL A 64 -2.92 -0.70 3.07
C VAL A 64 -1.95 -0.33 4.18
N ALA A 65 -2.20 0.78 4.87
CA ALA A 65 -1.38 1.25 5.97
C ALA A 65 -2.07 1.07 7.33
N THR A 66 -1.36 1.31 8.42
CA THR A 66 -1.82 1.07 9.79
C THR A 66 -3.09 1.83 10.17
N GLY A 67 -3.39 2.94 9.51
CA GLY A 67 -4.62 3.72 9.70
C GLY A 67 -5.80 3.25 8.86
N TYR A 68 -5.62 2.29 7.96
CA TYR A 68 -6.67 1.80 7.04
C TYR A 68 -7.39 2.90 6.25
N PHE A 69 -6.74 4.02 5.99
CA PHE A 69 -7.34 5.15 5.28
C PHE A 69 -7.74 4.79 3.85
N GLY A 70 -9.04 4.97 3.54
CA GLY A 70 -9.59 4.76 2.22
C GLY A 70 -9.45 3.32 1.70
N VAL A 71 -9.42 2.34 2.59
CA VAL A 71 -9.41 0.92 2.22
C VAL A 71 -10.84 0.48 1.90
N GLU A 72 -11.05 0.06 0.66
CA GLU A 72 -12.36 -0.36 0.14
C GLU A 72 -12.24 -1.71 -0.56
N GLU A 73 -13.26 -2.56 -0.42
CA GLU A 73 -13.26 -3.90 -0.99
C GLU A 73 -13.13 -3.88 -2.51
N GLU A 74 -13.81 -2.96 -3.19
CA GLU A 74 -13.76 -2.82 -4.65
C GLU A 74 -12.33 -2.57 -5.15
N THR A 75 -11.57 -1.71 -4.48
CA THR A 75 -10.19 -1.41 -4.86
C THR A 75 -9.24 -2.55 -4.57
N ILE A 76 -9.51 -3.33 -3.52
CA ILE A 76 -8.76 -4.56 -3.23
C ILE A 76 -9.05 -5.62 -4.29
N GLN A 77 -10.31 -5.82 -4.67
CA GLN A 77 -10.69 -6.79 -5.70
C GLN A 77 -10.10 -6.47 -7.07
N ALA A 78 -9.94 -5.19 -7.39
CA ALA A 78 -9.41 -4.75 -8.68
C ALA A 78 -7.89 -4.81 -8.79
N ALA A 79 -7.17 -4.85 -7.68
CA ALA A 79 -5.72 -4.69 -7.67
C ALA A 79 -4.97 -5.98 -8.03
N PRO A 80 -3.93 -5.93 -8.88
CA PRO A 80 -3.04 -7.06 -9.15
C PRO A 80 -2.12 -7.37 -7.97
N MET A 81 -1.89 -6.39 -7.09
CA MET A 81 -1.04 -6.50 -5.91
C MET A 81 -1.58 -5.62 -4.78
N ILE A 82 -1.56 -6.15 -3.58
CA ILE A 82 -1.85 -5.43 -2.34
C ILE A 82 -0.57 -5.36 -1.51
N GLU A 83 -0.21 -4.15 -1.12
CA GLU A 83 0.97 -3.88 -0.31
C GLU A 83 0.59 -3.43 1.10
N PHE A 84 0.92 -4.22 2.11
CA PHE A 84 0.82 -3.80 3.50
C PHE A 84 2.02 -2.96 3.89
N LYS A 85 1.79 -1.71 4.28
CA LYS A 85 2.83 -0.82 4.78
C LYS A 85 2.96 -0.93 6.29
N TYR A 86 3.95 -1.67 6.76
CA TYR A 86 4.28 -1.75 8.18
C TYR A 86 5.19 -0.61 8.65
N ALA A 87 6.08 -0.15 7.75
CA ALA A 87 6.98 0.94 8.04
C ALA A 87 7.44 1.66 6.76
N GLN A 88 8.23 2.70 6.92
CA GLN A 88 8.89 3.44 5.86
C GLN A 88 10.26 3.93 6.31
N GLY A 89 11.21 4.09 5.40
CA GLY A 89 12.59 4.46 5.72
C GLY A 89 12.72 5.87 6.27
N ALA A 90 12.12 6.86 5.62
CA ALA A 90 12.31 8.28 5.95
C ALA A 90 11.79 8.67 7.35
N LYS A 91 10.74 8.03 7.85
CA LYS A 91 10.17 8.28 9.19
C LYS A 91 9.52 7.00 9.73
N PRO A 92 10.32 6.04 10.19
CA PRO A 92 9.80 4.78 10.70
C PRO A 92 8.78 4.98 11.82
N GLY A 93 7.63 4.30 11.71
CA GLY A 93 6.58 4.36 12.72
C GLY A 93 5.75 5.65 12.81
N LEU A 94 5.97 6.62 11.93
CA LEU A 94 5.28 7.92 11.94
C LEU A 94 4.47 8.19 10.67
N GLY A 95 4.17 7.15 9.87
CA GLY A 95 3.38 7.27 8.65
C GLY A 95 1.90 7.54 8.89
N GLY A 96 1.22 8.09 7.88
CA GLY A 96 -0.23 8.27 7.87
C GLY A 96 -0.76 9.50 8.60
N HIS A 97 0.07 10.20 9.37
CA HIS A 97 -0.33 11.42 10.07
C HIS A 97 -0.52 12.57 9.07
N LEU A 98 -1.63 13.29 9.22
CA LEU A 98 -1.95 14.43 8.38
C LEU A 98 -2.52 15.56 9.25
N LEU A 99 -1.93 16.74 9.14
CA LEU A 99 -2.45 17.91 9.85
C LEU A 99 -3.80 18.37 9.26
N ALA A 100 -4.65 18.92 10.12
CA ALA A 100 -5.99 19.40 9.74
C ALA A 100 -5.98 20.30 8.48
N ALA A 101 -5.02 21.20 8.36
CA ALA A 101 -4.88 22.08 7.20
C ALA A 101 -4.64 21.34 5.86
N LYS A 102 -4.14 20.12 5.90
CA LYS A 102 -3.90 19.26 4.73
C LYS A 102 -5.04 18.26 4.49
N ALA A 103 -5.91 18.05 5.47
CA ALA A 103 -7.05 17.18 5.39
C ALA A 103 -8.28 17.91 4.80
N GLY A 104 -8.12 18.48 3.61
CA GLY A 104 -9.21 19.11 2.88
C GLY A 104 -10.33 18.13 2.50
N GLU A 105 -11.43 18.63 1.97
CA GLU A 105 -12.64 17.83 1.67
C GLU A 105 -12.36 16.61 0.80
N GLU A 106 -11.60 16.76 -0.28
CA GLU A 106 -11.28 15.65 -1.20
C GLU A 106 -10.39 14.59 -0.53
N VAL A 107 -9.36 15.04 0.20
CA VAL A 107 -8.45 14.14 0.92
C VAL A 107 -9.18 13.41 2.03
N ALA A 108 -10.03 14.11 2.78
CA ALA A 108 -10.82 13.53 3.85
C ALA A 108 -11.83 12.52 3.33
N LYS A 109 -12.51 12.82 2.22
CA LYS A 109 -13.44 11.90 1.56
C LYS A 109 -12.73 10.61 1.14
N LEU A 110 -11.58 10.73 0.48
CA LEU A 110 -10.81 9.55 0.03
C LEU A 110 -10.29 8.71 1.19
N ARG A 111 -9.91 9.35 2.30
CA ARG A 111 -9.43 8.65 3.51
C ARG A 111 -10.55 8.12 4.42
N GLY A 112 -11.80 8.38 4.10
CA GLY A 112 -12.94 8.03 4.95
C GLY A 112 -12.94 8.77 6.29
N SER A 113 -12.56 10.06 6.29
CA SER A 113 -12.37 10.87 7.49
C SER A 113 -13.15 12.18 7.43
N VAL A 114 -13.13 12.93 8.54
CA VAL A 114 -13.79 14.24 8.63
C VAL A 114 -12.86 15.32 8.07
N PRO A 115 -13.35 16.22 7.18
CA PRO A 115 -12.55 17.31 6.64
C PRO A 115 -12.02 18.25 7.74
N PHE A 116 -10.83 18.76 7.54
CA PHE A 116 -10.17 19.74 8.42
C PHE A 116 -9.93 19.27 9.86
N VAL A 117 -9.89 17.95 10.06
CA VAL A 117 -9.49 17.33 11.31
C VAL A 117 -8.15 16.61 11.11
N SER A 118 -7.22 16.78 12.05
CA SER A 118 -5.94 16.06 12.01
C SER A 118 -6.14 14.57 12.07
N LEU A 119 -5.43 13.84 11.22
CA LEU A 119 -5.48 12.38 11.15
C LEU A 119 -4.22 11.80 11.81
N PHE A 120 -4.44 10.78 12.62
CA PHE A 120 -3.39 10.02 13.26
C PHE A 120 -3.59 8.55 12.95
N SER A 121 -2.51 7.84 12.66
CA SER A 121 -2.52 6.39 12.50
C SER A 121 -1.81 5.75 13.68
N PRO A 122 -2.18 4.51 14.08
CA PRO A 122 -1.43 3.78 15.08
C PRO A 122 -0.01 3.48 14.56
N PHE A 123 0.91 3.26 15.48
CA PHE A 123 2.28 2.86 15.13
C PHE A 123 2.28 1.48 14.44
N PRO A 124 1.79 0.39 15.05
CA PRO A 124 1.58 -0.89 14.40
C PRO A 124 0.13 -1.00 13.89
N PHE A 125 -0.16 -2.01 13.09
CA PHE A 125 -1.55 -2.42 12.86
C PHE A 125 -2.20 -2.88 14.16
N HIS A 126 -3.49 -2.60 14.32
CA HIS A 126 -4.26 -3.11 15.45
C HIS A 126 -4.21 -4.64 15.49
N SER A 127 -4.13 -5.21 16.69
CA SER A 127 -4.06 -6.65 16.91
C SER A 127 -2.85 -7.36 16.25
N THR A 128 -1.78 -6.61 15.99
CA THR A 128 -0.51 -7.13 15.47
C THR A 128 0.58 -6.88 16.48
N TYR A 129 1.06 -7.92 17.15
CA TYR A 129 2.05 -7.86 18.22
C TYR A 129 3.35 -8.59 17.89
N SER A 130 3.33 -9.38 16.81
CA SER A 130 4.48 -10.15 16.33
C SER A 130 4.42 -10.27 14.81
N VAL A 131 5.52 -10.76 14.20
CA VAL A 131 5.57 -10.97 12.75
C VAL A 131 4.58 -12.05 12.30
N GLU A 132 4.30 -13.04 13.14
CA GLU A 132 3.32 -14.10 12.85
C GLU A 132 1.89 -13.57 12.73
N ASP A 133 1.57 -12.48 13.44
CA ASP A 133 0.26 -11.85 13.35
C ASP A 133 -0.01 -11.22 11.98
N HIS A 134 1.02 -11.01 11.16
CA HIS A 134 0.88 -10.51 9.80
C HIS A 134 0.07 -11.48 8.91
N SER A 135 0.07 -12.77 9.20
CA SER A 135 -0.73 -13.76 8.46
C SER A 135 -2.21 -13.39 8.41
N LYS A 136 -2.76 -12.81 9.49
CA LYS A 136 -4.16 -12.38 9.56
C LYS A 136 -4.53 -11.37 8.47
N HIS A 137 -3.60 -10.46 8.14
CA HIS A 137 -3.82 -9.46 7.09
C HIS A 137 -3.75 -10.10 5.70
N LEU A 138 -2.79 -10.99 5.51
CA LEU A 138 -2.60 -11.67 4.23
C LEU A 138 -3.75 -12.61 3.94
N ASP A 139 -4.21 -13.40 4.93
CA ASP A 139 -5.39 -14.27 4.85
C ASP A 139 -6.67 -13.46 4.56
N TRP A 140 -6.79 -12.29 5.17
CA TRP A 140 -7.92 -11.39 4.89
C TRP A 140 -7.98 -11.00 3.42
N ILE A 141 -6.85 -10.57 2.84
CA ILE A 141 -6.81 -10.20 1.41
C ILE A 141 -7.06 -11.43 0.53
N GLU A 142 -6.50 -12.59 0.87
CA GLU A 142 -6.75 -13.82 0.11
C GLU A 142 -8.23 -14.19 0.04
N THR A 143 -8.99 -13.86 1.07
CA THR A 143 -10.45 -14.07 1.09
C THR A 143 -11.17 -13.14 0.12
N ILE A 144 -10.68 -11.90 -0.06
CA ILE A 144 -11.31 -10.89 -0.93
C ILE A 144 -10.80 -11.00 -2.38
N ASN A 145 -9.48 -11.14 -2.55
CA ASN A 145 -8.83 -11.23 -3.85
C ASN A 145 -7.76 -12.34 -3.86
N PRO A 146 -8.16 -13.59 -4.13
CA PRO A 146 -7.23 -14.74 -4.10
C PRO A 146 -6.20 -14.73 -5.24
N THR A 147 -6.30 -13.81 -6.18
CA THR A 147 -5.38 -13.69 -7.32
C THR A 147 -4.31 -12.62 -7.14
N ALA A 148 -4.50 -11.69 -6.20
CA ALA A 148 -3.54 -10.62 -5.95
C ALA A 148 -2.22 -11.15 -5.40
N LEU A 149 -1.11 -10.54 -5.79
CA LEU A 149 0.15 -10.70 -5.10
C LEU A 149 0.11 -9.93 -3.77
N LEU A 150 0.65 -10.54 -2.74
CA LEU A 150 0.72 -9.96 -1.40
C LEU A 150 2.13 -9.43 -1.16
N ALA A 151 2.24 -8.15 -0.95
CA ALA A 151 3.50 -7.46 -0.66
C ALA A 151 3.49 -6.90 0.77
N VAL A 152 4.65 -6.89 1.38
CA VAL A 152 4.88 -6.26 2.67
C VAL A 152 6.00 -5.25 2.52
N LYS A 153 5.73 -4.01 2.89
CA LYS A 153 6.73 -2.94 2.90
C LYS A 153 7.18 -2.67 4.33
N VAL A 154 8.49 -2.74 4.53
CA VAL A 154 9.18 -2.54 5.81
C VAL A 154 10.30 -1.51 5.66
N SER A 155 10.68 -0.86 6.75
CA SER A 155 11.93 -0.08 6.79
C SER A 155 13.15 -1.01 6.81
N THR A 156 14.33 -0.43 6.92
CA THR A 156 15.60 -1.18 7.00
C THR A 156 16.21 -1.11 8.41
N PRO A 157 15.56 -1.69 9.45
CA PRO A 157 16.13 -1.80 10.78
C PRO A 157 17.31 -2.79 10.78
N HIS A 158 18.03 -2.86 11.89
CA HIS A 158 19.19 -3.74 12.04
C HIS A 158 18.87 -5.22 11.79
N ASP A 159 17.67 -5.64 12.14
CA ASP A 159 17.16 -7.03 12.03
C ASP A 159 16.15 -7.22 10.89
N VAL A 160 16.28 -6.45 9.81
CA VAL A 160 15.35 -6.49 8.66
C VAL A 160 15.29 -7.86 7.99
N ASP A 161 16.36 -8.62 8.04
CA ASP A 161 16.42 -10.00 7.54
C ASP A 161 15.44 -10.90 8.28
N MET A 162 15.35 -10.78 9.60
CA MET A 162 14.38 -11.54 10.42
C MET A 162 12.94 -11.12 10.14
N VAL A 163 12.70 -9.82 9.94
CA VAL A 163 11.38 -9.30 9.56
C VAL A 163 10.97 -9.80 8.18
N ALA A 164 11.90 -9.82 7.22
CA ALA A 164 11.66 -10.33 5.87
C ALA A 164 11.34 -11.84 5.89
N ILE A 165 12.12 -12.63 6.63
CA ILE A 165 11.88 -14.07 6.80
C ILE A 165 10.50 -14.31 7.43
N GLY A 166 10.17 -13.60 8.50
CA GLY A 166 8.87 -13.73 9.17
C GLY A 166 7.72 -13.35 8.26
N SER A 167 7.85 -12.29 7.48
CA SER A 167 6.85 -11.87 6.50
C SER A 167 6.65 -12.91 5.38
N TYR A 168 7.73 -13.54 4.93
CA TYR A 168 7.66 -14.65 3.97
C TYR A 168 6.86 -15.82 4.55
N TYR A 169 7.16 -16.23 5.79
CA TYR A 169 6.42 -17.33 6.44
C TYR A 169 4.97 -16.95 6.77
N ALA A 170 4.67 -15.67 6.95
CA ALA A 170 3.30 -15.20 7.08
C ALA A 170 2.50 -15.25 5.76
N GLY A 171 3.15 -15.51 4.62
CA GLY A 171 2.49 -15.64 3.31
C GLY A 171 2.77 -14.52 2.31
N ALA A 172 3.67 -13.59 2.62
CA ALA A 172 4.04 -12.54 1.67
C ALA A 172 4.78 -13.10 0.45
N HIS A 173 4.39 -12.65 -0.73
CA HIS A 173 5.05 -12.99 -1.99
C HIS A 173 6.19 -12.03 -2.32
N ILE A 174 6.09 -10.80 -1.88
CA ILE A 174 7.05 -9.72 -2.15
C ILE A 174 7.39 -9.01 -0.85
N ILE A 175 8.67 -8.79 -0.61
CA ILE A 175 9.17 -7.97 0.49
C ILE A 175 9.77 -6.70 -0.11
N HIS A 176 9.20 -5.56 0.25
CA HIS A 176 9.66 -4.24 -0.16
C HIS A 176 10.47 -3.60 0.96
N LEU A 177 11.76 -3.44 0.76
CA LEU A 177 12.64 -2.75 1.70
C LEU A 177 12.69 -1.27 1.34
N ASP A 178 12.23 -0.43 2.25
CA ASP A 178 12.19 1.03 2.11
C ASP A 178 13.26 1.66 3.00
N GLY A 179 14.37 2.05 2.37
CA GLY A 179 15.56 2.60 3.01
C GLY A 179 15.63 4.13 3.05
#